data_c6fe0ecf2a791f37be4b2192debd0cb2
#
_entry.id   c6fe0ecf2a791f37be4b2192debd0cb2
#
_cell.length_a   1.000
_cell.length_b   1.000
_cell.length_c   1.000
_cell.angle_alpha   90.00
_cell.angle_beta   90.00
_cell.angle_gamma   90.00
#
_symmetry.space_group_name_H-M   'P 1'
#
loop_
_entity.id
_entity.type
_entity.pdbx_description
1 polymer ?
#
loop_
_entity_poly.entity_id
_entity_poly.type
_entity_poly.pdbx_seq_one_letter_code
_entity_poly.pdbx_strand_id
1 'polypeptide(L)'
;MARSPFSPHWHSVAALKPRLMAYAVIRRMVFRGKPWYSVQDQAGGKVYRFSLAAYELIAAMDGHTTVHSLWERANSTASRDACTQPEVVDLLMQLHGANLLQTDSPPDSAASLEKQRKKRWETPRQWLLNPMSLKIPLLNPDAFLTRYADYLSWCFGPIGMLLWLVVVMPAAFLAVQNWDVLTHNLSDQVFSSSNLLVMMLVYPIVKLLHELGHGVATKHWGGAVRELGLMFLIFAPVPYVEVSSSSAIVSKYRRAVVAAAGMLTEIFLAALALYVWLLVEPGVARAVAFNVMVISGVSTLVVNGNPLLRYDGYYILADLIEIPNLAQRGQAWWTYLLDRYGFGAHEAVRPDETTAESRWLTAYTPLAWCYRTFVTLGMIFLIANQYFVIGVVLALSLIHI
;
A
#
# COMPACT_ATOMS: atom_id res chain seq x y z
N MET A 1 18.78 21.48 18.75
CA MET A 1 20.25 21.27 18.50
C MET A 1 20.41 20.82 17.07
N ALA A 2 21.34 21.41 16.30
CA ALA A 2 21.72 20.87 15.01
C ALA A 2 22.26 19.46 15.25
N ARG A 3 21.79 18.45 14.48
CA ARG A 3 22.35 17.09 14.54
C ARG A 3 23.86 17.20 14.38
N SER A 4 24.61 16.50 15.25
CA SER A 4 26.07 16.45 15.10
C SER A 4 26.38 16.01 13.66
N PRO A 5 27.24 16.76 12.93
CA PRO A 5 27.64 16.36 11.59
C PRO A 5 28.45 15.07 11.58
N PHE A 6 28.90 14.60 12.76
CA PHE A 6 29.77 13.45 12.93
C PHE A 6 29.02 12.25 13.53
N SER A 7 29.32 11.05 13.04
CA SER A 7 28.75 9.78 13.50
C SER A 7 29.81 8.94 14.25
N PRO A 8 29.49 8.33 15.40
CA PRO A 8 30.42 7.41 16.09
C PRO A 8 30.76 6.17 15.25
N HIS A 9 29.88 5.79 14.30
CA HIS A 9 30.06 4.64 13.42
C HIS A 9 30.77 4.99 12.09
N TRP A 10 31.22 6.26 11.92
CA TRP A 10 31.86 6.71 10.69
C TRP A 10 33.11 5.92 10.33
N HIS A 11 33.94 5.58 11.33
CA HIS A 11 35.17 4.85 11.13
C HIS A 11 34.99 3.47 10.48
N SER A 12 33.83 2.84 10.65
CA SER A 12 33.53 1.52 10.08
C SER A 12 33.11 1.58 8.62
N VAL A 13 32.63 2.74 8.14
CA VAL A 13 32.15 2.89 6.76
C VAL A 13 33.02 3.81 5.89
N ALA A 14 33.82 4.67 6.50
CA ALA A 14 34.60 5.70 5.79
C ALA A 14 35.56 5.14 4.71
N ALA A 15 36.16 3.97 4.96
CA ALA A 15 37.10 3.33 4.04
C ALA A 15 36.43 2.44 2.98
N LEU A 16 35.14 2.16 3.09
CA LEU A 16 34.42 1.34 2.14
C LEU A 16 34.38 2.01 0.77
N LYS A 17 34.45 1.21 -0.30
CA LYS A 17 34.33 1.63 -1.69
C LYS A 17 33.04 1.06 -2.27
N PRO A 18 31.90 1.75 -2.05
CA PRO A 18 30.61 1.24 -2.45
C PRO A 18 30.40 1.34 -3.96
N ARG A 19 29.70 0.35 -4.51
CA ARG A 19 29.22 0.34 -5.89
C ARG A 19 27.75 -0.05 -5.90
N LEU A 20 26.95 0.65 -6.70
CA LEU A 20 25.56 0.26 -6.91
C LEU A 20 25.48 -1.01 -7.75
N MET A 21 24.58 -1.93 -7.39
CA MET A 21 24.36 -3.15 -8.17
C MET A 21 23.82 -2.83 -9.58
N ALA A 22 24.25 -3.57 -10.60
CA ALA A 22 23.90 -3.31 -12.01
C ALA A 22 22.39 -3.42 -12.32
N TYR A 23 21.65 -4.14 -11.48
CA TYR A 23 20.18 -4.27 -11.62
C TYR A 23 19.38 -3.16 -10.94
N ALA A 24 20.05 -2.21 -10.28
CA ALA A 24 19.41 -1.05 -9.69
C ALA A 24 19.10 -0.01 -10.78
N VAL A 25 17.83 0.32 -10.95
CA VAL A 25 17.41 1.35 -11.91
C VAL A 25 17.04 2.61 -11.17
N ILE A 26 17.67 3.71 -11.54
CA ILE A 26 17.40 5.02 -10.97
C ILE A 26 16.46 5.79 -11.89
N ARG A 27 15.37 6.36 -11.32
CA ARG A 27 14.43 7.23 -12.03
C ARG A 27 14.23 8.53 -11.28
N ARG A 28 14.28 9.64 -12.01
CA ARG A 28 13.96 10.95 -11.46
C ARG A 28 12.44 11.10 -11.34
N MET A 29 11.99 11.55 -10.19
CA MET A 29 10.60 11.87 -9.89
C MET A 29 10.51 13.31 -9.38
N VAL A 30 9.35 13.92 -9.45
CA VAL A 30 9.09 15.22 -8.84
C VAL A 30 8.01 15.02 -7.78
N PHE A 31 8.32 15.38 -6.54
CA PHE A 31 7.39 15.38 -5.42
C PHE A 31 7.28 16.80 -4.86
N ARG A 32 6.09 17.38 -4.85
CA ARG A 32 5.83 18.75 -4.39
C ARG A 32 6.80 19.78 -4.99
N GLY A 33 7.09 19.66 -6.29
CA GLY A 33 8.02 20.55 -6.97
C GLY A 33 9.51 20.32 -6.68
N LYS A 34 9.85 19.42 -5.75
CA LYS A 34 11.24 19.04 -5.46
C LYS A 34 11.64 17.77 -6.24
N PRO A 35 12.87 17.70 -6.79
CA PRO A 35 13.35 16.49 -7.42
C PRO A 35 13.64 15.41 -6.36
N TRP A 36 13.14 14.22 -6.61
CA TRP A 36 13.42 12.99 -5.86
C TRP A 36 13.90 11.91 -6.82
N TYR A 37 14.63 10.96 -6.30
CA TYR A 37 15.16 9.87 -7.09
C TYR A 37 14.68 8.53 -6.50
N SER A 38 14.05 7.71 -7.34
CA SER A 38 13.68 6.36 -6.95
C SER A 38 14.73 5.39 -7.45
N VAL A 39 15.24 4.55 -6.55
CA VAL A 39 16.08 3.40 -6.89
C VAL A 39 15.21 2.16 -6.81
N GLN A 40 15.02 1.53 -7.97
CA GLN A 40 14.23 0.32 -8.08
C GLN A 40 15.13 -0.90 -8.16
N ASP A 41 14.94 -1.83 -7.25
CA ASP A 41 15.48 -3.18 -7.33
C ASP A 41 14.71 -3.97 -8.38
N GLN A 42 15.31 -4.19 -9.56
CA GLN A 42 14.66 -4.99 -10.60
C GLN A 42 14.52 -6.47 -10.20
N ALA A 43 15.37 -6.98 -9.32
CA ALA A 43 15.32 -8.36 -8.88
C ALA A 43 14.23 -8.59 -7.81
N GLY A 44 14.13 -7.69 -6.80
CA GLY A 44 13.18 -7.79 -5.71
C GLY A 44 11.88 -6.99 -5.90
N GLY A 45 11.79 -6.12 -6.91
CA GLY A 45 10.62 -5.28 -7.18
C GLY A 45 10.43 -4.10 -6.22
N LYS A 46 11.26 -3.97 -5.20
CA LYS A 46 11.15 -2.90 -4.20
C LYS A 46 11.66 -1.57 -4.75
N VAL A 47 11.01 -0.49 -4.33
CA VAL A 47 11.35 0.88 -4.74
C VAL A 47 11.71 1.69 -3.51
N TYR A 48 12.87 2.32 -3.55
CA TYR A 48 13.39 3.19 -2.51
C TYR A 48 13.45 4.61 -3.04
N ARG A 49 13.18 5.60 -2.21
CA ARG A 49 13.17 7.02 -2.60
C ARG A 49 14.25 7.77 -1.85
N PHE A 50 15.01 8.58 -2.57
CA PHE A 50 16.14 9.35 -2.05
C PHE A 50 16.01 10.82 -2.45
N SER A 51 16.49 11.70 -1.57
CA SER A 51 16.63 13.13 -1.85
C SER A 51 17.70 13.37 -2.92
N LEU A 52 17.76 14.59 -3.46
CA LEU A 52 18.82 14.98 -4.41
C LEU A 52 20.21 14.78 -3.81
N ALA A 53 20.43 15.21 -2.56
CA ALA A 53 21.72 15.07 -1.88
C ALA A 53 22.14 13.59 -1.72
N ALA A 54 21.21 12.71 -1.32
CA ALA A 54 21.47 11.28 -1.24
C ALA A 54 21.73 10.66 -2.63
N TYR A 55 21.02 11.12 -3.66
CA TYR A 55 21.24 10.67 -5.03
C TYR A 55 22.62 11.05 -5.56
N GLU A 56 23.11 12.26 -5.29
CA GLU A 56 24.46 12.70 -5.70
C GLU A 56 25.53 11.79 -5.12
N LEU A 57 25.38 11.36 -3.86
CA LEU A 57 26.25 10.36 -3.26
C LEU A 57 26.12 9.00 -3.94
N ILE A 58 24.88 8.51 -4.15
CA ILE A 58 24.62 7.22 -4.81
C ILE A 58 25.19 7.20 -6.23
N ALA A 59 24.99 8.26 -7.00
CA ALA A 59 25.48 8.37 -8.38
C ALA A 59 27.02 8.39 -8.47
N ALA A 60 27.70 8.84 -7.42
CA ALA A 60 29.15 8.88 -7.34
C ALA A 60 29.79 7.57 -6.81
N MET A 61 28.99 6.55 -6.44
CA MET A 61 29.45 5.24 -5.97
C MET A 61 29.95 4.37 -7.13
N ASP A 62 31.22 4.50 -7.47
CA ASP A 62 31.88 3.83 -8.60
C ASP A 62 32.60 2.51 -8.24
N GLY A 63 32.71 2.20 -6.94
CA GLY A 63 33.47 1.05 -6.42
C GLY A 63 34.97 1.31 -6.25
N HIS A 64 35.44 2.51 -6.56
CA HIS A 64 36.86 2.89 -6.45
C HIS A 64 37.08 4.01 -5.42
N THR A 65 36.14 4.91 -5.31
CA THR A 65 36.18 6.07 -4.41
C THR A 65 35.66 5.68 -3.02
N THR A 66 36.36 6.10 -1.96
CA THR A 66 35.96 5.81 -0.57
C THR A 66 34.73 6.66 -0.15
N VAL A 67 33.94 6.14 0.77
CA VAL A 67 32.80 6.88 1.35
C VAL A 67 33.22 8.22 1.91
N HIS A 68 34.38 8.28 2.55
CA HIS A 68 34.93 9.54 3.08
C HIS A 68 35.15 10.59 1.99
N SER A 69 35.83 10.20 0.90
CA SER A 69 36.06 11.12 -0.25
C SER A 69 34.77 11.53 -0.95
N LEU A 70 33.78 10.62 -1.06
CA LEU A 70 32.45 10.93 -1.60
C LEU A 70 31.74 11.98 -0.72
N TRP A 71 31.77 11.80 0.58
CA TRP A 71 31.16 12.71 1.54
C TRP A 71 31.85 14.09 1.54
N GLU A 72 33.21 14.16 1.52
CA GLU A 72 33.96 15.41 1.41
C GLU A 72 33.64 16.17 0.13
N ARG A 73 33.58 15.46 -1.02
CA ARG A 73 33.20 16.06 -2.30
C ARG A 73 31.80 16.63 -2.27
N ALA A 74 30.83 15.91 -1.71
CA ALA A 74 29.45 16.38 -1.59
C ALA A 74 29.36 17.64 -0.69
N ASN A 75 30.14 17.69 0.38
CA ASN A 75 30.19 18.86 1.27
C ASN A 75 30.95 20.06 0.70
N SER A 76 31.96 19.83 -0.16
CA SER A 76 32.72 20.92 -0.79
C SER A 76 31.91 21.66 -1.86
N THR A 77 30.86 21.06 -2.43
CA THR A 77 30.03 21.65 -3.48
C THR A 77 28.98 22.61 -2.94
N ALA A 78 29.16 23.22 -1.75
CA ALA A 78 28.36 24.31 -1.17
C ALA A 78 26.81 24.15 -1.24
N SER A 79 26.32 22.93 -1.33
CA SER A 79 24.91 22.62 -1.29
C SER A 79 24.42 22.75 0.17
N ARG A 80 23.44 23.62 0.41
CA ARG A 80 22.83 23.81 1.75
C ARG A 80 22.19 22.53 2.33
N ASP A 81 22.04 21.51 1.52
CA ASP A 81 21.37 20.24 1.83
C ASP A 81 22.33 19.04 1.82
N ALA A 82 23.66 19.25 2.01
CA ALA A 82 24.64 18.16 2.02
C ALA A 82 24.33 17.16 3.17
N CYS A 83 24.48 15.85 2.87
CA CYS A 83 24.20 14.80 3.86
C CYS A 83 25.23 14.84 5.01
N THR A 84 24.75 14.75 6.23
CA THR A 84 25.59 14.56 7.41
C THR A 84 26.17 13.14 7.47
N GLN A 85 27.24 12.90 8.24
CA GLN A 85 27.80 11.55 8.41
C GLN A 85 26.77 10.50 8.89
N PRO A 86 25.91 10.80 9.88
CA PRO A 86 24.84 9.87 10.26
C PRO A 86 23.90 9.52 9.12
N GLU A 87 23.51 10.51 8.30
CA GLU A 87 22.63 10.28 7.15
C GLU A 87 23.29 9.43 6.05
N VAL A 88 24.61 9.57 5.84
CA VAL A 88 25.37 8.70 4.93
C VAL A 88 25.45 7.27 5.46
N VAL A 89 25.67 7.08 6.76
CA VAL A 89 25.66 5.75 7.39
C VAL A 89 24.29 5.09 7.22
N ASP A 90 23.20 5.83 7.50
CA ASP A 90 21.84 5.34 7.32
C ASP A 90 21.54 5.00 5.86
N LEU A 91 21.98 5.82 4.90
CA LEU A 91 21.88 5.58 3.47
C LEU A 91 22.56 4.27 3.06
N LEU A 92 23.80 4.06 3.51
CA LEU A 92 24.56 2.84 3.22
C LEU A 92 23.88 1.61 3.82
N MET A 93 23.39 1.71 5.06
CA MET A 93 22.64 0.63 5.72
C MET A 93 21.34 0.29 4.97
N GLN A 94 20.60 1.31 4.50
CA GLN A 94 19.39 1.10 3.72
C GLN A 94 19.69 0.40 2.38
N LEU A 95 20.71 0.87 1.65
CA LEU A 95 21.11 0.27 0.38
C LEU A 95 21.65 -1.15 0.55
N HIS A 96 22.45 -1.39 1.60
CA HIS A 96 22.95 -2.74 1.93
C HIS A 96 21.81 -3.68 2.34
N GLY A 97 20.91 -3.23 3.21
CA GLY A 97 19.73 -3.99 3.62
C GLY A 97 18.78 -4.31 2.46
N ALA A 98 18.79 -3.47 1.43
CA ALA A 98 18.05 -3.65 0.18
C ALA A 98 18.78 -4.56 -0.83
N ASN A 99 20.00 -5.01 -0.55
CA ASN A 99 20.90 -5.70 -1.47
C ASN A 99 21.21 -4.91 -2.76
N LEU A 100 21.19 -3.58 -2.68
CA LEU A 100 21.48 -2.68 -3.80
C LEU A 100 22.93 -2.21 -3.82
N LEU A 101 23.68 -2.51 -2.76
CA LEU A 101 25.07 -2.07 -2.58
C LEU A 101 26.03 -3.25 -2.66
N GLN A 102 27.06 -3.11 -3.47
CA GLN A 102 28.23 -3.97 -3.49
C GLN A 102 29.39 -3.22 -2.81
N THR A 103 30.07 -3.89 -1.87
CA THR A 103 31.27 -3.37 -1.21
C THR A 103 32.42 -4.33 -1.44
N ASP A 104 33.67 -3.83 -1.35
CA ASP A 104 34.90 -4.65 -1.50
C ASP A 104 35.10 -5.70 -0.40
N SER A 105 34.26 -5.68 0.64
CA SER A 105 34.24 -6.76 1.62
C SER A 105 33.71 -8.01 0.94
N PRO A 106 34.43 -9.15 0.94
CA PRO A 106 33.94 -10.37 0.33
C PRO A 106 32.57 -10.68 0.93
N PRO A 107 31.58 -11.01 0.09
CA PRO A 107 30.27 -11.38 0.59
C PRO A 107 30.49 -12.54 1.56
N ASP A 108 30.21 -12.32 2.83
CA ASP A 108 30.23 -13.40 3.80
C ASP A 108 29.11 -14.34 3.39
N SER A 109 29.48 -15.31 2.53
CA SER A 109 28.55 -16.30 1.97
C SER A 109 27.89 -17.09 3.09
N ALA A 110 28.61 -17.27 4.22
CA ALA A 110 28.08 -17.88 5.43
C ALA A 110 27.00 -17.00 6.07
N ALA A 111 27.24 -15.70 6.22
CA ALA A 111 26.25 -14.77 6.75
C ALA A 111 25.03 -14.58 5.83
N SER A 112 25.26 -14.59 4.52
CA SER A 112 24.16 -14.55 3.52
C SER A 112 23.32 -15.82 3.53
N LEU A 113 23.94 -16.98 3.64
CA LEU A 113 23.27 -18.30 3.78
C LEU A 113 22.55 -18.39 5.13
N GLU A 114 23.17 -17.89 6.20
CA GLU A 114 22.57 -17.87 7.53
C GLU A 114 21.37 -16.90 7.57
N LYS A 115 21.45 -15.74 6.90
CA LYS A 115 20.36 -14.78 6.74
C LYS A 115 19.21 -15.37 5.91
N GLN A 116 19.51 -16.11 4.82
CA GLN A 116 18.52 -16.87 4.07
C GLN A 116 17.90 -18.02 4.89
N ARG A 117 18.73 -18.72 5.67
CA ARG A 117 18.29 -19.81 6.56
C ARG A 117 17.42 -19.27 7.69
N LYS A 118 17.82 -18.16 8.36
CA LYS A 118 17.00 -17.48 9.36
C LYS A 118 15.66 -17.04 8.77
N LYS A 119 15.67 -16.40 7.60
CA LYS A 119 14.45 -15.97 6.91
C LYS A 119 13.52 -17.15 6.59
N ARG A 120 14.07 -18.31 6.23
CA ARG A 120 13.32 -19.54 5.96
C ARG A 120 12.71 -20.18 7.21
N TRP A 121 13.34 -20.00 8.40
CA TRP A 121 12.84 -20.48 9.68
C TRP A 121 12.00 -19.46 10.45
N GLU A 122 12.21 -18.18 10.22
CA GLU A 122 11.41 -17.10 10.80
C GLU A 122 9.99 -17.08 10.21
N THR A 123 9.84 -17.44 8.94
CA THR A 123 8.54 -17.47 8.27
C THR A 123 7.52 -18.37 8.99
N PRO A 124 7.79 -19.66 9.31
CA PRO A 124 6.81 -20.48 10.01
C PRO A 124 6.59 -20.04 11.47
N ARG A 125 7.59 -19.46 12.13
CA ARG A 125 7.45 -18.94 13.50
C ARG A 125 6.63 -17.66 13.50
N GLN A 126 6.80 -16.77 12.51
CA GLN A 126 5.97 -15.57 12.33
C GLN A 126 4.52 -15.95 11.99
N TRP A 127 4.31 -17.06 11.28
CA TRP A 127 2.97 -17.60 11.00
C TRP A 127 2.26 -18.05 12.28
N LEU A 128 2.98 -18.70 13.20
CA LEU A 128 2.41 -19.10 14.49
C LEU A 128 2.10 -17.90 15.39
N LEU A 129 2.92 -16.84 15.32
CA LEU A 129 2.78 -15.64 16.15
C LEU A 129 1.75 -14.64 15.60
N ASN A 130 1.51 -14.64 14.27
CA ASN A 130 0.52 -13.80 13.61
C ASN A 130 -0.34 -14.60 12.63
N PRO A 131 -1.21 -15.49 13.11
CA PRO A 131 -2.08 -16.30 12.22
C PRO A 131 -3.09 -15.44 11.45
N MET A 132 -3.28 -14.17 11.86
CA MET A 132 -4.26 -13.26 11.27
C MET A 132 -3.80 -12.58 9.97
N SER A 133 -2.53 -12.76 9.54
CA SER A 133 -2.00 -12.15 8.31
C SER A 133 -1.07 -13.09 7.53
N LEU A 134 -1.47 -14.36 7.43
CA LEU A 134 -0.74 -15.37 6.67
C LEU A 134 -0.87 -15.08 5.16
N LYS A 135 0.25 -14.72 4.52
CA LYS A 135 0.33 -14.54 3.06
C LYS A 135 0.91 -15.79 2.42
N ILE A 136 0.16 -16.38 1.50
CA ILE A 136 0.59 -17.52 0.70
C ILE A 136 0.72 -17.07 -0.74
N PRO A 137 1.95 -16.84 -1.25
CA PRO A 137 2.17 -16.57 -2.67
C PRO A 137 1.82 -17.81 -3.47
N LEU A 138 0.92 -17.70 -4.45
CA LEU A 138 0.49 -18.81 -5.27
C LEU A 138 1.15 -18.81 -6.65
N LEU A 139 1.14 -17.65 -7.31
CA LEU A 139 1.52 -17.52 -8.71
C LEU A 139 2.30 -16.23 -8.95
N ASN A 140 3.13 -16.27 -9.99
CA ASN A 140 3.70 -15.04 -10.57
C ASN A 140 2.89 -14.69 -11.84
N PRO A 141 1.98 -13.69 -11.76
CA PRO A 141 1.10 -13.34 -12.87
C PRO A 141 1.79 -12.47 -13.92
N ASP A 142 3.06 -12.06 -13.71
CA ASP A 142 3.73 -11.05 -14.55
C ASP A 142 3.78 -11.43 -16.02
N ALA A 143 4.16 -12.67 -16.34
CA ALA A 143 4.23 -13.18 -17.71
C ALA A 143 2.83 -13.22 -18.36
N PHE A 144 1.82 -13.69 -17.62
CA PHE A 144 0.44 -13.73 -18.08
C PHE A 144 -0.09 -12.31 -18.33
N LEU A 145 0.02 -11.42 -17.36
CA LEU A 145 -0.44 -10.04 -17.49
C LEU A 145 0.32 -9.31 -18.61
N THR A 146 1.61 -9.58 -18.81
CA THR A 146 2.39 -8.98 -19.92
C THR A 146 1.85 -9.46 -21.27
N ARG A 147 1.52 -10.74 -21.40
CA ARG A 147 0.97 -11.29 -22.64
C ARG A 147 -0.37 -10.67 -23.02
N TYR A 148 -1.23 -10.41 -22.04
CA TYR A 148 -2.56 -9.84 -22.24
C TYR A 148 -2.64 -8.33 -22.00
N ALA A 149 -1.54 -7.68 -21.61
CA ALA A 149 -1.51 -6.25 -21.33
C ALA A 149 -1.99 -5.42 -22.52
N ASP A 150 -1.56 -5.76 -23.75
CA ASP A 150 -1.94 -5.01 -24.95
C ASP A 150 -3.44 -5.09 -25.22
N TYR A 151 -4.06 -6.25 -24.94
CA TYR A 151 -5.50 -6.45 -25.10
C TYR A 151 -6.33 -5.78 -24.01
N LEU A 152 -5.79 -5.62 -22.81
CA LEU A 152 -6.50 -5.05 -21.65
C LEU A 152 -6.15 -3.58 -21.39
N SER A 153 -5.08 -3.09 -22.01
CA SER A 153 -4.60 -1.72 -21.80
C SER A 153 -5.59 -0.65 -22.22
N TRP A 154 -6.43 -0.93 -23.22
CA TRP A 154 -7.48 -0.01 -23.67
C TRP A 154 -8.51 0.31 -22.58
N CYS A 155 -8.71 -0.59 -21.59
CA CYS A 155 -9.61 -0.37 -20.46
C CYS A 155 -9.23 0.87 -19.64
N PHE A 156 -7.92 1.20 -19.57
CA PHE A 156 -7.40 2.38 -18.87
C PHE A 156 -7.18 3.58 -19.81
N GLY A 157 -7.61 3.46 -21.07
CA GLY A 157 -7.65 4.55 -22.04
C GLY A 157 -9.01 5.27 -22.07
N PRO A 158 -9.15 6.28 -22.94
CA PRO A 158 -10.41 7.06 -23.05
C PRO A 158 -11.60 6.20 -23.51
N ILE A 159 -11.37 5.19 -24.33
CA ILE A 159 -12.42 4.27 -24.81
C ILE A 159 -12.93 3.41 -23.65
N GLY A 160 -12.03 2.85 -22.84
CA GLY A 160 -12.40 2.07 -21.66
C GLY A 160 -13.16 2.91 -20.64
N MET A 161 -12.73 4.15 -20.41
CA MET A 161 -13.43 5.07 -19.52
C MET A 161 -14.83 5.42 -20.05
N LEU A 162 -14.97 5.64 -21.35
CA LEU A 162 -16.29 5.89 -21.96
C LEU A 162 -17.21 4.68 -21.79
N LEU A 163 -16.72 3.47 -22.07
CA LEU A 163 -17.49 2.24 -21.89
C LEU A 163 -17.90 2.07 -20.42
N TRP A 164 -16.96 2.30 -19.50
CA TRP A 164 -17.22 2.24 -18.06
C TRP A 164 -18.36 3.20 -17.68
N LEU A 165 -18.31 4.46 -18.15
CA LEU A 165 -19.36 5.45 -17.90
C LEU A 165 -20.71 5.04 -18.50
N VAL A 166 -20.72 4.54 -19.74
CA VAL A 166 -21.95 4.09 -20.44
C VAL A 166 -22.60 2.92 -19.70
N VAL A 167 -21.83 2.06 -19.04
CA VAL A 167 -22.36 0.93 -18.28
C VAL A 167 -22.75 1.35 -16.86
N VAL A 168 -21.90 2.10 -16.17
CA VAL A 168 -22.09 2.40 -14.74
C VAL A 168 -23.11 3.50 -14.51
N MET A 169 -23.14 4.56 -15.33
CA MET A 169 -24.06 5.69 -15.08
C MET A 169 -25.55 5.29 -15.19
N PRO A 170 -25.99 4.55 -16.23
CA PRO A 170 -27.36 4.06 -16.25
C PRO A 170 -27.67 3.06 -15.14
N ALA A 171 -26.69 2.19 -14.78
CA ALA A 171 -26.87 1.28 -13.66
C ALA A 171 -27.06 2.03 -12.33
N ALA A 172 -26.27 3.09 -12.08
CA ALA A 172 -26.45 3.94 -10.91
C ALA A 172 -27.84 4.59 -10.86
N PHE A 173 -28.33 5.08 -12.01
CA PHE A 173 -29.68 5.62 -12.10
C PHE A 173 -30.76 4.56 -11.81
N LEU A 174 -30.62 3.35 -12.37
CA LEU A 174 -31.53 2.23 -12.11
C LEU A 174 -31.46 1.77 -10.65
N ALA A 175 -30.29 1.79 -10.03
CA ALA A 175 -30.12 1.47 -8.60
C ALA A 175 -30.90 2.46 -7.73
N VAL A 176 -30.86 3.76 -8.03
CA VAL A 176 -31.64 4.77 -7.31
C VAL A 176 -33.15 4.56 -7.50
N GLN A 177 -33.59 4.25 -8.71
CA GLN A 177 -35.01 3.99 -8.97
C GLN A 177 -35.54 2.74 -8.25
N ASN A 178 -34.71 1.73 -8.09
CA ASN A 178 -35.07 0.47 -7.43
C ASN A 178 -34.57 0.39 -5.99
N TRP A 179 -34.20 1.53 -5.38
CA TRP A 179 -33.56 1.58 -4.07
C TRP A 179 -34.36 0.86 -2.99
N ASP A 180 -35.66 1.11 -2.93
CA ASP A 180 -36.54 0.50 -1.93
C ASP A 180 -36.57 -1.04 -2.06
N VAL A 181 -36.59 -1.56 -3.30
CA VAL A 181 -36.59 -3.00 -3.56
C VAL A 181 -35.24 -3.62 -3.21
N LEU A 182 -34.13 -2.91 -3.52
CA LEU A 182 -32.77 -3.37 -3.24
C LEU A 182 -32.42 -3.39 -1.75
N THR A 183 -33.01 -2.47 -0.99
CA THR A 183 -32.74 -2.33 0.46
C THR A 183 -33.79 -2.96 1.35
N HIS A 184 -34.93 -3.37 0.79
CA HIS A 184 -35.98 -4.02 1.55
C HIS A 184 -35.52 -5.35 2.15
N ASN A 185 -35.56 -5.45 3.49
CA ASN A 185 -35.08 -6.61 4.26
C ASN A 185 -33.63 -7.00 3.96
N LEU A 186 -32.75 -6.02 3.72
CA LEU A 186 -31.35 -6.24 3.36
C LEU A 186 -30.63 -7.09 4.43
N SER A 187 -30.85 -6.81 5.72
CA SER A 187 -30.27 -7.57 6.82
C SER A 187 -30.64 -9.06 6.77
N ASP A 188 -31.93 -9.34 6.60
CA ASP A 188 -32.43 -10.71 6.60
C ASP A 188 -31.96 -11.48 5.36
N GLN A 189 -31.89 -10.79 4.22
CA GLN A 189 -31.36 -11.38 2.98
C GLN A 189 -29.89 -11.68 3.10
N VAL A 190 -29.07 -10.74 3.58
CA VAL A 190 -27.61 -10.90 3.69
C VAL A 190 -27.22 -11.95 4.72
N PHE A 191 -27.87 -11.97 5.89
CA PHE A 191 -27.51 -12.86 6.99
C PHE A 191 -28.24 -14.23 6.97
N SER A 192 -29.07 -14.52 5.99
CA SER A 192 -29.64 -15.86 5.83
C SER A 192 -28.55 -16.90 5.58
N SER A 193 -28.66 -18.09 6.20
CA SER A 193 -27.64 -19.14 6.11
C SER A 193 -27.39 -19.58 4.66
N SER A 194 -28.41 -19.65 3.83
CA SER A 194 -28.28 -19.99 2.40
C SER A 194 -27.54 -18.91 1.62
N ASN A 195 -27.78 -17.64 1.93
CA ASN A 195 -27.12 -16.52 1.26
C ASN A 195 -25.66 -16.38 1.69
N LEU A 196 -25.34 -16.66 2.95
CA LEU A 196 -23.96 -16.66 3.45
C LEU A 196 -23.08 -17.65 2.69
N LEU A 197 -23.61 -18.83 2.31
CA LEU A 197 -22.88 -19.78 1.46
C LEU A 197 -22.60 -19.20 0.08
N VAL A 198 -23.59 -18.59 -0.57
CA VAL A 198 -23.40 -17.92 -1.87
C VAL A 198 -22.39 -16.79 -1.75
N MET A 199 -22.49 -15.97 -0.73
CA MET A 199 -21.59 -14.87 -0.43
C MET A 199 -20.14 -15.36 -0.23
N MET A 200 -19.95 -16.46 0.50
CA MET A 200 -18.64 -17.08 0.73
C MET A 200 -17.98 -17.56 -0.58
N LEU A 201 -18.76 -18.00 -1.56
CA LEU A 201 -18.25 -18.42 -2.88
C LEU A 201 -18.00 -17.22 -3.80
N VAL A 202 -18.88 -16.22 -3.77
CA VAL A 202 -18.79 -15.03 -4.65
C VAL A 202 -17.68 -14.08 -4.20
N TYR A 203 -17.48 -13.92 -2.88
CA TYR A 203 -16.52 -12.98 -2.32
C TYR A 203 -15.09 -13.14 -2.85
N PRO A 204 -14.45 -14.32 -2.84
CA PRO A 204 -13.09 -14.47 -3.34
C PRO A 204 -12.99 -14.21 -4.85
N ILE A 205 -14.04 -14.48 -5.62
CA ILE A 205 -14.07 -14.23 -7.06
C ILE A 205 -14.09 -12.73 -7.34
N VAL A 206 -14.98 -11.98 -6.67
CA VAL A 206 -15.05 -10.52 -6.80
C VAL A 206 -13.73 -9.89 -6.38
N LYS A 207 -13.14 -10.34 -5.25
CA LYS A 207 -11.84 -9.84 -4.77
C LYS A 207 -10.69 -10.19 -5.70
N LEU A 208 -10.71 -11.37 -6.32
CA LEU A 208 -9.70 -11.72 -7.33
C LEU A 208 -9.77 -10.78 -8.54
N LEU A 209 -10.97 -10.45 -9.02
CA LEU A 209 -11.16 -9.52 -10.14
C LEU A 209 -10.74 -8.10 -9.76
N HIS A 210 -10.99 -7.67 -8.52
CA HIS A 210 -10.48 -6.42 -7.95
C HIS A 210 -8.95 -6.36 -8.02
N GLU A 211 -8.27 -7.39 -7.50
CA GLU A 211 -6.81 -7.48 -7.50
C GLU A 211 -6.22 -7.53 -8.93
N LEU A 212 -6.90 -8.24 -9.84
CA LEU A 212 -6.52 -8.24 -11.26
C LEU A 212 -6.64 -6.85 -11.89
N GLY A 213 -7.63 -6.05 -11.49
CA GLY A 213 -7.76 -4.66 -11.89
C GLY A 213 -6.51 -3.83 -11.57
N HIS A 214 -5.99 -3.93 -10.34
CA HIS A 214 -4.73 -3.31 -9.94
C HIS A 214 -3.55 -3.83 -10.77
N GLY A 215 -3.50 -5.15 -11.00
CA GLY A 215 -2.44 -5.78 -11.79
C GLY A 215 -2.40 -5.27 -13.23
N VAL A 216 -3.54 -5.23 -13.92
CA VAL A 216 -3.65 -4.74 -15.30
C VAL A 216 -3.29 -3.26 -15.38
N ALA A 217 -3.81 -2.43 -14.46
CA ALA A 217 -3.46 -1.01 -14.40
C ALA A 217 -1.95 -0.79 -14.20
N THR A 218 -1.33 -1.56 -13.30
CA THR A 218 0.11 -1.51 -13.06
C THR A 218 0.91 -1.84 -14.31
N LYS A 219 0.51 -2.88 -15.05
CA LYS A 219 1.14 -3.28 -16.31
C LYS A 219 0.98 -2.24 -17.42
N HIS A 220 -0.20 -1.64 -17.55
CA HIS A 220 -0.46 -0.58 -18.53
C HIS A 220 0.56 0.57 -18.44
N TRP A 221 1.03 0.91 -17.24
CA TRP A 221 2.06 1.95 -17.03
C TRP A 221 3.47 1.39 -16.79
N GLY A 222 3.73 0.15 -17.21
CA GLY A 222 5.08 -0.44 -17.25
C GLY A 222 5.60 -0.94 -15.89
N GLY A 223 4.72 -1.13 -14.91
CA GLY A 223 5.06 -1.78 -13.66
C GLY A 223 5.15 -3.31 -13.80
N ALA A 224 5.79 -3.97 -12.84
CA ALA A 224 5.84 -5.43 -12.75
C ALA A 224 4.90 -5.93 -11.64
N VAL A 225 4.21 -7.03 -11.90
CA VAL A 225 3.29 -7.68 -10.95
C VAL A 225 3.81 -9.09 -10.70
N ARG A 226 4.56 -9.28 -9.62
CA ARG A 226 5.34 -10.51 -9.42
C ARG A 226 4.66 -11.55 -8.57
N GLU A 227 3.71 -11.15 -7.77
CA GLU A 227 3.10 -12.02 -6.79
C GLU A 227 1.58 -11.82 -6.78
N LEU A 228 0.86 -12.92 -6.97
CA LEU A 228 -0.56 -13.08 -6.73
C LEU A 228 -0.71 -14.25 -5.77
N GLY A 229 -1.46 -14.04 -4.70
CA GLY A 229 -1.61 -15.03 -3.65
C GLY A 229 -2.90 -14.90 -2.88
N LEU A 230 -2.98 -15.68 -1.80
CA LEU A 230 -4.05 -15.61 -0.82
C LEU A 230 -3.48 -15.13 0.51
N MET A 231 -4.15 -14.17 1.11
CA MET A 231 -3.90 -13.72 2.47
C MET A 231 -5.05 -14.15 3.35
N PHE A 232 -4.76 -14.78 4.48
CA PHE A 232 -5.77 -15.10 5.47
C PHE A 232 -5.95 -13.91 6.41
N LEU A 233 -7.12 -13.28 6.34
CA LEU A 233 -7.52 -12.22 7.26
C LEU A 233 -8.61 -12.79 8.18
N ILE A 234 -8.28 -13.02 9.46
CA ILE A 234 -9.22 -13.61 10.43
C ILE A 234 -9.87 -14.90 9.86
N PHE A 235 -9.04 -15.82 9.33
CA PHE A 235 -9.46 -17.09 8.71
C PHE A 235 -10.21 -16.99 7.36
N ALA A 236 -10.53 -15.79 6.88
CA ALA A 236 -11.10 -15.61 5.55
C ALA A 236 -9.99 -15.53 4.49
N PRO A 237 -10.01 -16.35 3.44
CA PRO A 237 -9.05 -16.27 2.35
C PRO A 237 -9.38 -15.05 1.48
N VAL A 238 -8.48 -14.08 1.44
CA VAL A 238 -8.58 -12.87 0.62
C VAL A 238 -7.48 -12.91 -0.43
N PRO A 239 -7.80 -12.87 -1.72
CA PRO A 239 -6.81 -12.69 -2.77
C PRO A 239 -6.03 -11.39 -2.57
N TYR A 240 -4.76 -11.38 -2.93
CA TYR A 240 -3.95 -10.17 -2.98
C TYR A 240 -3.00 -10.19 -4.17
N VAL A 241 -2.64 -9.01 -4.66
CA VAL A 241 -1.63 -8.81 -5.70
C VAL A 241 -0.58 -7.83 -5.20
N GLU A 242 0.70 -8.13 -5.44
CA GLU A 242 1.77 -7.21 -5.12
C GLU A 242 2.00 -6.22 -6.26
N VAL A 243 1.56 -4.98 -6.03
CA VAL A 243 1.71 -3.85 -6.97
C VAL A 243 2.70 -2.79 -6.49
N SER A 244 3.65 -3.15 -5.63
CA SER A 244 4.63 -2.21 -5.06
C SER A 244 5.44 -1.46 -6.14
N SER A 245 5.63 -2.06 -7.32
CA SER A 245 6.25 -1.43 -8.48
C SER A 245 5.50 -0.20 -9.00
N SER A 246 4.19 -0.06 -8.69
CA SER A 246 3.41 1.13 -9.04
C SER A 246 3.97 2.41 -8.42
N SER A 247 4.65 2.30 -7.29
CA SER A 247 5.31 3.43 -6.62
C SER A 247 6.46 4.04 -7.43
N ALA A 248 6.98 3.33 -8.45
CA ALA A 248 7.97 3.82 -9.40
C ALA A 248 7.35 4.63 -10.55
N ILE A 249 6.03 4.65 -10.69
CA ILE A 249 5.33 5.44 -11.71
C ILE A 249 5.47 6.93 -11.35
N VAL A 250 6.02 7.72 -12.27
CA VAL A 250 6.35 9.14 -12.03
C VAL A 250 5.10 9.98 -11.75
N SER A 251 4.02 9.79 -12.53
CA SER A 251 2.79 10.58 -12.42
C SER A 251 1.94 10.14 -11.22
N LYS A 252 1.65 11.07 -10.31
CA LYS A 252 0.76 10.84 -9.16
C LYS A 252 -0.66 10.45 -9.60
N TYR A 253 -1.17 11.02 -10.67
CA TYR A 253 -2.49 10.69 -11.20
C TYR A 253 -2.55 9.24 -11.71
N ARG A 254 -1.48 8.78 -12.39
CA ARG A 254 -1.40 7.37 -12.84
C ARG A 254 -1.33 6.42 -11.64
N ARG A 255 -0.57 6.76 -10.59
CA ARG A 255 -0.54 5.97 -9.34
C ARG A 255 -1.91 5.94 -8.68
N ALA A 256 -2.60 7.08 -8.60
CA ALA A 256 -3.96 7.16 -8.07
C ALA A 256 -4.95 6.29 -8.87
N VAL A 257 -4.84 6.26 -10.20
CA VAL A 257 -5.66 5.36 -11.04
C VAL A 257 -5.31 3.90 -10.81
N VAL A 258 -4.02 3.55 -10.66
CA VAL A 258 -3.64 2.17 -10.26
C VAL A 258 -4.28 1.79 -8.92
N ALA A 259 -4.22 2.67 -7.93
CA ALA A 259 -4.85 2.44 -6.63
C ALA A 259 -6.40 2.40 -6.71
N ALA A 260 -7.02 3.10 -7.66
CA ALA A 260 -8.46 3.07 -7.88
C ALA A 260 -8.94 1.89 -8.74
N ALA A 261 -8.05 1.21 -9.46
CA ALA A 261 -8.40 0.23 -10.48
C ALA A 261 -9.22 -0.94 -9.93
N GLY A 262 -8.91 -1.43 -8.74
CA GLY A 262 -9.71 -2.45 -8.06
C GLY A 262 -11.14 -2.00 -7.80
N MET A 263 -11.32 -0.78 -7.26
CA MET A 263 -12.63 -0.21 -7.00
C MET A 263 -13.41 0.06 -8.29
N LEU A 264 -12.75 0.55 -9.34
CA LEU A 264 -13.39 0.75 -10.66
C LEU A 264 -13.88 -0.57 -11.24
N THR A 265 -13.13 -1.65 -11.05
CA THR A 265 -13.53 -3.00 -11.46
C THR A 265 -14.74 -3.49 -10.64
N GLU A 266 -14.73 -3.32 -9.32
CA GLU A 266 -15.87 -3.70 -8.47
C GLU A 266 -17.14 -2.92 -8.81
N ILE A 267 -17.06 -1.61 -9.02
CA ILE A 267 -18.21 -0.78 -9.42
C ILE A 267 -18.76 -1.24 -10.79
N PHE A 268 -17.89 -1.59 -11.73
CA PHE A 268 -18.30 -2.11 -13.01
C PHE A 268 -19.01 -3.47 -12.88
N LEU A 269 -18.49 -4.37 -12.05
CA LEU A 269 -19.12 -5.66 -11.74
C LEU A 269 -20.47 -5.47 -11.06
N ALA A 270 -20.58 -4.53 -10.11
CA ALA A 270 -21.85 -4.20 -9.47
C ALA A 270 -22.90 -3.71 -10.47
N ALA A 271 -22.48 -2.87 -11.45
CA ALA A 271 -23.35 -2.39 -12.50
C ALA A 271 -23.86 -3.53 -13.39
N LEU A 272 -22.98 -4.43 -13.83
CA LEU A 272 -23.37 -5.61 -14.61
C LEU A 272 -24.30 -6.53 -13.80
N ALA A 273 -23.99 -6.76 -12.53
CA ALA A 273 -24.79 -7.57 -11.63
C ALA A 273 -26.20 -6.97 -11.43
N LEU A 274 -26.32 -5.64 -11.36
CA LEU A 274 -27.61 -4.97 -11.28
C LEU A 274 -28.46 -5.24 -12.50
N TYR A 275 -27.90 -5.16 -13.71
CA TYR A 275 -28.64 -5.49 -14.93
C TYR A 275 -29.11 -6.92 -14.94
N VAL A 276 -28.24 -7.88 -14.53
CA VAL A 276 -28.64 -9.29 -14.41
C VAL A 276 -29.76 -9.43 -13.38
N TRP A 277 -29.66 -8.79 -12.22
CA TRP A 277 -30.65 -8.86 -11.14
C TRP A 277 -32.02 -8.32 -11.56
N LEU A 278 -32.07 -7.28 -12.41
CA LEU A 278 -33.30 -6.71 -12.94
C LEU A 278 -33.95 -7.58 -14.02
N LEU A 279 -33.14 -8.32 -14.80
CA LEU A 279 -33.61 -9.07 -15.96
C LEU A 279 -33.97 -10.53 -15.64
N VAL A 280 -33.47 -11.08 -14.55
CA VAL A 280 -33.61 -12.50 -14.21
C VAL A 280 -34.66 -12.71 -13.13
N GLU A 281 -35.46 -13.79 -13.30
CA GLU A 281 -36.43 -14.22 -12.30
C GLU A 281 -35.79 -14.63 -10.95
N PRO A 282 -36.56 -14.63 -9.85
CA PRO A 282 -36.10 -15.10 -8.54
C PRO A 282 -35.50 -16.50 -8.62
N GLY A 283 -34.22 -16.64 -8.26
CA GLY A 283 -33.48 -17.89 -8.31
C GLY A 283 -32.00 -17.70 -7.99
N VAL A 284 -31.19 -18.73 -8.22
CA VAL A 284 -29.75 -18.72 -7.90
C VAL A 284 -29.00 -17.59 -8.61
N ALA A 285 -29.28 -17.36 -9.89
CA ALA A 285 -28.63 -16.30 -10.66
C ALA A 285 -28.90 -14.93 -10.09
N ARG A 286 -30.15 -14.65 -9.67
CA ARG A 286 -30.53 -13.38 -9.01
C ARG A 286 -29.86 -13.24 -7.65
N ALA A 287 -29.76 -14.34 -6.87
CA ALA A 287 -29.06 -14.34 -5.59
C ALA A 287 -27.55 -14.06 -5.74
N VAL A 288 -26.89 -14.67 -6.74
CA VAL A 288 -25.50 -14.40 -7.07
C VAL A 288 -25.31 -12.94 -7.47
N ALA A 289 -26.13 -12.42 -8.37
CA ALA A 289 -26.06 -11.02 -8.80
C ALA A 289 -26.26 -10.05 -7.61
N PHE A 290 -27.20 -10.34 -6.72
CA PHE A 290 -27.40 -9.57 -5.49
C PHE A 290 -26.14 -9.57 -4.60
N ASN A 291 -25.51 -10.72 -4.40
CA ASN A 291 -24.29 -10.82 -3.61
C ASN A 291 -23.11 -10.07 -4.24
N VAL A 292 -22.97 -10.12 -5.58
CA VAL A 292 -21.97 -9.32 -6.28
C VAL A 292 -22.19 -7.82 -6.02
N MET A 293 -23.43 -7.33 -6.11
CA MET A 293 -23.75 -5.93 -5.82
C MET A 293 -23.44 -5.54 -4.38
N VAL A 294 -23.84 -6.38 -3.42
CA VAL A 294 -23.60 -6.10 -1.98
C VAL A 294 -22.10 -6.09 -1.68
N ILE A 295 -21.36 -7.12 -2.11
CA ILE A 295 -19.91 -7.22 -1.88
C ILE A 295 -19.22 -6.02 -2.53
N SER A 296 -19.45 -5.76 -3.81
CA SER A 296 -18.79 -4.68 -4.55
C SER A 296 -19.21 -3.31 -4.02
N GLY A 297 -20.49 -3.07 -3.75
CA GLY A 297 -20.99 -1.79 -3.27
C GLY A 297 -20.48 -1.46 -1.86
N VAL A 298 -20.70 -2.36 -0.89
CA VAL A 298 -20.31 -2.13 0.51
C VAL A 298 -18.78 -2.10 0.64
N SER A 299 -18.09 -3.07 0.03
CA SER A 299 -16.63 -3.14 0.10
C SER A 299 -15.97 -1.90 -0.52
N THR A 300 -16.44 -1.48 -1.69
CA THR A 300 -15.85 -0.32 -2.39
C THR A 300 -16.15 0.99 -1.69
N LEU A 301 -17.41 1.24 -1.31
CA LEU A 301 -17.79 2.54 -0.74
C LEU A 301 -17.37 2.70 0.72
N VAL A 302 -17.55 1.65 1.54
CA VAL A 302 -17.33 1.76 2.99
C VAL A 302 -15.89 1.44 3.38
N VAL A 303 -15.25 0.47 2.72
CA VAL A 303 -13.93 -0.03 3.11
C VAL A 303 -12.84 0.52 2.17
N ASN A 304 -12.84 0.11 0.90
CA ASN A 304 -11.75 0.42 -0.03
C ASN A 304 -11.69 1.90 -0.41
N GLY A 305 -12.84 2.55 -0.62
CA GLY A 305 -12.92 3.96 -1.00
C GLY A 305 -12.67 4.93 0.13
N ASN A 306 -12.65 4.46 1.38
CA ASN A 306 -12.44 5.32 2.53
C ASN A 306 -10.95 5.65 2.75
N PRO A 307 -10.54 6.92 2.66
CA PRO A 307 -9.15 7.31 2.84
C PRO A 307 -8.64 7.20 4.29
N LEU A 308 -9.53 7.02 5.27
CA LEU A 308 -9.18 6.91 6.69
C LEU A 308 -8.76 5.48 7.08
N LEU A 309 -9.09 4.50 6.26
CA LEU A 309 -8.60 3.12 6.35
C LEU A 309 -7.43 2.92 5.39
N ARG A 310 -6.46 2.08 5.76
CA ARG A 310 -5.27 1.81 4.93
C ARG A 310 -5.59 0.80 3.80
N TYR A 311 -6.60 1.13 2.98
CA TYR A 311 -6.98 0.44 1.76
C TYR A 311 -6.76 1.37 0.55
N ASP A 312 -7.34 1.09 -0.59
CA ASP A 312 -7.10 1.80 -1.85
C ASP A 312 -7.33 3.32 -1.75
N GLY A 313 -8.41 3.74 -1.09
CA GLY A 313 -8.73 5.16 -0.86
C GLY A 313 -7.63 5.92 -0.12
N TYR A 314 -6.95 5.26 0.82
CA TYR A 314 -5.79 5.82 1.51
C TYR A 314 -4.62 6.07 0.55
N TYR A 315 -4.30 5.09 -0.30
CA TYR A 315 -3.20 5.23 -1.26
C TYR A 315 -3.52 6.28 -2.31
N ILE A 316 -4.78 6.37 -2.77
CA ILE A 316 -5.23 7.45 -3.66
C ILE A 316 -5.01 8.82 -3.01
N LEU A 317 -5.49 9.01 -1.76
CA LEU A 317 -5.30 10.25 -1.04
C LEU A 317 -3.81 10.57 -0.86
N ALA A 318 -3.02 9.62 -0.34
CA ALA A 318 -1.59 9.80 -0.08
C ALA A 318 -0.80 10.19 -1.35
N ASP A 319 -1.15 9.60 -2.50
CA ASP A 319 -0.53 9.93 -3.78
C ASP A 319 -0.96 11.29 -4.31
N LEU A 320 -2.24 11.65 -4.22
CA LEU A 320 -2.75 12.95 -4.69
C LEU A 320 -2.19 14.13 -3.90
N ILE A 321 -2.12 14.00 -2.56
CA ILE A 321 -1.54 15.04 -1.69
C ILE A 321 -0.01 14.96 -1.61
N GLU A 322 0.58 13.93 -2.23
CA GLU A 322 2.04 13.68 -2.25
C GLU A 322 2.65 13.57 -0.84
N ILE A 323 1.97 12.89 0.08
CA ILE A 323 2.47 12.54 1.41
C ILE A 323 2.60 11.02 1.51
N PRO A 324 3.77 10.47 1.21
CA PRO A 324 3.99 9.03 1.35
C PRO A 324 3.93 8.63 2.84
N ASN A 325 3.38 7.44 3.10
CA ASN A 325 3.22 6.92 4.46
C ASN A 325 2.45 7.88 5.40
N LEU A 326 1.41 8.56 4.87
CA LEU A 326 0.61 9.56 5.56
C LEU A 326 0.23 9.16 6.99
N ALA A 327 -0.21 7.92 7.19
CA ALA A 327 -0.62 7.44 8.51
C ALA A 327 0.54 7.33 9.52
N GLN A 328 1.72 6.84 9.10
CA GLN A 328 2.89 6.75 9.97
C GLN A 328 3.45 8.14 10.29
N ARG A 329 3.54 9.00 9.28
CA ARG A 329 3.98 10.39 9.45
C ARG A 329 3.00 11.17 10.33
N GLY A 330 1.70 10.91 10.20
CA GLY A 330 0.69 11.49 11.07
C GLY A 330 0.84 11.07 12.53
N GLN A 331 1.12 9.78 12.80
CA GLN A 331 1.42 9.30 14.14
C GLN A 331 2.69 9.98 14.70
N ALA A 332 3.78 10.01 13.92
CA ALA A 332 5.01 10.67 14.32
C ALA A 332 4.81 12.17 14.61
N TRP A 333 3.94 12.84 13.84
CA TRP A 333 3.57 14.24 14.08
C TRP A 333 2.85 14.44 15.42
N TRP A 334 1.89 13.58 15.73
CA TRP A 334 1.17 13.66 17.00
C TRP A 334 2.04 13.28 18.20
N THR A 335 2.94 12.30 18.06
CA THR A 335 3.96 11.99 19.06
C THR A 335 4.86 13.20 19.30
N TYR A 336 5.34 13.85 18.23
CA TYR A 336 6.12 15.09 18.35
C TYR A 336 5.36 16.19 19.10
N LEU A 337 4.06 16.41 18.82
CA LEU A 337 3.26 17.41 19.52
C LEU A 337 3.11 17.07 21.00
N LEU A 338 2.86 15.82 21.35
CA LEU A 338 2.78 15.35 22.73
C LEU A 338 4.11 15.51 23.46
N ASP A 339 5.21 15.10 22.86
CA ASP A 339 6.54 15.20 23.46
C ASP A 339 6.91 16.66 23.69
N ARG A 340 6.70 17.52 22.68
CA ARG A 340 7.12 18.92 22.76
C ARG A 340 6.26 19.76 23.67
N TYR A 341 4.94 19.64 23.58
CA TYR A 341 3.99 20.50 24.29
C TYR A 341 3.38 19.83 25.52
N GLY A 342 3.28 18.50 25.56
CA GLY A 342 2.76 17.74 26.69
C GLY A 342 3.85 17.44 27.73
N PHE A 343 5.00 16.94 27.28
CA PHE A 343 6.11 16.54 28.17
C PHE A 343 7.27 17.53 28.21
N GLY A 344 7.21 18.63 27.45
CA GLY A 344 8.26 19.67 27.46
C GLY A 344 9.58 19.27 26.84
N ALA A 345 9.61 18.23 26.01
CA ALA A 345 10.81 17.75 25.34
C ALA A 345 11.25 18.73 24.23
N HIS A 346 12.02 19.75 24.58
CA HIS A 346 12.47 20.78 23.64
C HIS A 346 13.38 20.24 22.52
N GLU A 347 13.96 19.05 22.69
CA GLU A 347 14.83 18.38 21.72
C GLU A 347 14.07 17.57 20.67
N ALA A 348 12.73 17.43 20.79
CA ALA A 348 11.92 16.68 19.85
C ALA A 348 12.05 17.22 18.42
N VAL A 349 12.42 16.34 17.49
CA VAL A 349 12.63 16.69 16.08
C VAL A 349 11.31 16.71 15.33
N ARG A 350 11.06 17.81 14.64
CA ARG A 350 9.86 18.01 13.85
C ARG A 350 9.85 17.11 12.62
N PRO A 351 8.83 16.25 12.41
CA PRO A 351 8.81 15.27 11.32
C PRO A 351 8.25 15.79 10.00
N ASP A 352 7.67 17.01 9.96
CA ASP A 352 7.11 17.64 8.76
C ASP A 352 8.16 18.45 7.98
N GLU A 353 7.95 18.55 6.67
CA GLU A 353 8.81 19.34 5.79
C GLU A 353 8.20 20.71 5.43
N THR A 354 6.87 20.81 5.49
CA THR A 354 6.13 22.02 5.09
C THR A 354 4.90 22.26 5.95
N THR A 355 4.46 23.53 6.08
CA THR A 355 3.23 23.89 6.80
C THR A 355 1.96 23.29 6.20
N ALA A 356 1.93 23.03 4.89
CA ALA A 356 0.81 22.36 4.25
C ALA A 356 0.74 20.89 4.69
N GLU A 357 1.89 20.23 4.85
CA GLU A 357 1.97 18.88 5.35
C GLU A 357 1.51 18.76 6.78
N SER A 358 1.97 19.65 7.68
CA SER A 358 1.57 19.60 9.08
C SER A 358 0.04 19.71 9.24
N ARG A 359 -0.65 20.48 8.41
CA ARG A 359 -2.12 20.55 8.43
C ARG A 359 -2.75 19.18 8.11
N TRP A 360 -2.26 18.50 7.06
CA TRP A 360 -2.74 17.17 6.72
C TRP A 360 -2.46 16.15 7.82
N LEU A 361 -1.25 16.15 8.40
CA LEU A 361 -0.86 15.24 9.48
C LEU A 361 -1.68 15.48 10.74
N THR A 362 -1.97 16.77 11.06
CA THR A 362 -2.80 17.15 12.20
C THR A 362 -4.24 16.66 12.05
N ALA A 363 -4.84 16.83 10.88
CA ALA A 363 -6.23 16.48 10.64
C ALA A 363 -6.44 14.97 10.42
N TYR A 364 -5.55 14.33 9.62
CA TYR A 364 -5.72 12.94 9.21
C TYR A 364 -5.73 11.95 10.38
N THR A 365 -4.78 12.07 11.31
CA THR A 365 -4.60 11.08 12.39
C THR A 365 -5.81 10.99 13.31
N PRO A 366 -6.36 12.10 13.86
CA PRO A 366 -7.57 12.03 14.68
C PRO A 366 -8.78 11.52 13.91
N LEU A 367 -8.98 11.99 12.66
CA LEU A 367 -10.09 11.52 11.82
C LEU A 367 -10.00 10.02 11.57
N ALA A 368 -8.82 9.51 11.22
CA ALA A 368 -8.60 8.08 11.01
C ALA A 368 -8.78 7.27 12.31
N TRP A 369 -8.39 7.83 13.45
CA TRP A 369 -8.61 7.19 14.75
C TRP A 369 -10.09 7.15 15.12
N CYS A 370 -10.80 8.28 15.04
CA CYS A 370 -12.23 8.35 15.29
C CYS A 370 -13.02 7.40 14.39
N TYR A 371 -12.72 7.40 13.08
CA TYR A 371 -13.41 6.52 12.15
C TYR A 371 -13.18 5.04 12.46
N ARG A 372 -11.93 4.64 12.71
CA ARG A 372 -11.61 3.24 13.07
C ARG A 372 -12.32 2.83 14.35
N THR A 373 -12.30 3.69 15.37
CA THR A 373 -13.01 3.44 16.64
C THR A 373 -14.51 3.28 16.41
N PHE A 374 -15.11 4.18 15.63
CA PHE A 374 -16.54 4.12 15.30
C PHE A 374 -16.90 2.81 14.58
N VAL A 375 -16.15 2.44 13.54
CA VAL A 375 -16.38 1.19 12.79
C VAL A 375 -16.19 -0.03 13.69
N THR A 376 -15.14 -0.05 14.50
CA THR A 376 -14.87 -1.19 15.40
C THR A 376 -15.97 -1.34 16.44
N LEU A 377 -16.39 -0.25 17.08
CA LEU A 377 -17.50 -0.27 18.04
C LEU A 377 -18.82 -0.68 17.38
N GLY A 378 -19.09 -0.17 16.17
CA GLY A 378 -20.26 -0.55 15.39
C GLY A 378 -20.29 -2.04 15.07
N MET A 379 -19.16 -2.62 14.66
CA MET A 379 -19.01 -4.06 14.40
C MET A 379 -19.21 -4.89 15.68
N ILE A 380 -18.60 -4.46 16.80
CA ILE A 380 -18.76 -5.14 18.09
C ILE A 380 -20.23 -5.14 18.50
N PHE A 381 -20.91 -4.00 18.40
CA PHE A 381 -22.31 -3.86 18.72
C PHE A 381 -23.22 -4.75 17.83
N LEU A 382 -22.95 -4.79 16.53
CA LEU A 382 -23.68 -5.62 15.59
C LEU A 382 -23.49 -7.11 15.89
N ILE A 383 -22.26 -7.54 16.18
CA ILE A 383 -21.97 -8.93 16.56
C ILE A 383 -22.58 -9.27 17.92
N ALA A 384 -22.52 -8.36 18.90
CA ALA A 384 -23.08 -8.56 20.23
C ALA A 384 -24.60 -8.75 20.20
N ASN A 385 -25.31 -8.07 19.30
CA ASN A 385 -26.75 -8.25 19.11
C ASN A 385 -27.10 -9.65 18.62
N GLN A 386 -26.24 -10.27 17.82
CA GLN A 386 -26.45 -11.61 17.26
C GLN A 386 -25.86 -12.70 18.18
N TYR A 387 -24.66 -12.43 18.72
CA TYR A 387 -23.86 -13.36 19.53
C TYR A 387 -23.24 -12.64 20.73
N PHE A 388 -24.01 -12.47 21.81
CA PHE A 388 -23.61 -11.68 22.97
C PHE A 388 -22.22 -12.01 23.52
N VAL A 389 -21.92 -13.30 23.72
CA VAL A 389 -20.63 -13.75 24.28
C VAL A 389 -19.45 -13.35 23.38
N ILE A 390 -19.59 -13.50 22.06
CA ILE A 390 -18.55 -13.13 21.09
C ILE A 390 -18.35 -11.61 21.10
N GLY A 391 -19.45 -10.84 21.15
CA GLY A 391 -19.37 -9.38 21.23
C GLY A 391 -18.65 -8.89 22.50
N VAL A 392 -18.91 -9.51 23.66
CA VAL A 392 -18.22 -9.19 24.92
C VAL A 392 -16.71 -9.52 24.81
N VAL A 393 -16.34 -10.68 24.27
CA VAL A 393 -14.93 -11.06 24.09
C VAL A 393 -14.21 -10.08 23.16
N LEU A 394 -14.84 -9.66 22.07
CA LEU A 394 -14.27 -8.66 21.15
C LEU A 394 -14.14 -7.28 21.81
N ALA A 395 -15.13 -6.86 22.61
CA ALA A 395 -15.06 -5.59 23.34
C ALA A 395 -13.91 -5.60 24.38
N LEU A 396 -13.75 -6.70 25.11
CA LEU A 396 -12.66 -6.87 26.07
C LEU A 396 -11.30 -6.91 25.36
N SER A 397 -11.20 -7.57 24.19
CA SER A 397 -9.98 -7.57 23.37
C SER A 397 -9.61 -6.16 22.90
N LEU A 398 -10.59 -5.31 22.56
CA LEU A 398 -10.33 -3.93 22.16
C LEU A 398 -9.77 -3.07 23.31
N ILE A 399 -10.17 -3.34 24.55
CA ILE A 399 -9.66 -2.61 25.73
C ILE A 399 -8.19 -2.96 26.00
N HIS A 400 -7.73 -4.15 25.58
CA HIS A 400 -6.36 -4.62 25.76
C HIS A 400 -5.39 -4.23 24.65
N ILE A 401 -5.85 -3.62 23.55
CA ILE A 401 -5.03 -3.11 22.44
C ILE A 401 -4.87 -1.60 22.54
#